data_060df00ed7cb958a614608038c50b4db
#
_entry.id   060df00ed7cb958a614608038c50b4db
#
_cell.length_a   1.000
_cell.length_b   1.000
_cell.length_c   1.000
_cell.angle_alpha   90.00
_cell.angle_beta   90.00
_cell.angle_gamma   90.00
#
_symmetry.space_group_name_H-M   'P 1'
#
loop_
_entity.id
_entity.type
_entity.pdbx_description
1 polymer ?
#
loop_
_entity_poly.entity_id
_entity_poly.type
_entity_poly.pdbx_seq_one_letter_code
_entity_poly.pdbx_strand_id
1 'polypeptide(L)'
;MAKRILIYTNHFYPEQFKINDVVDWLGSSNNEIRVVTCIPNYPSGKFYKNYSLPNSFIDNNIIVNRLPLIPRGNGGSFMLLLNYLSYFFSCILFTLYLGIFVKKYDVVLVHHTSPFLIALNPIIYRIFNKPKCFLWDLDIWPETLEAVNIIKSSHIIDLLRKIVIFTYSFYDKILISSIGLKSVIQARFKNDIEYFPNWADKEIEEISEDSKIDLNIPKDRFVIMYTGNIGQSQNFDLLIETIKYFNPTKNVFWVFVGDGRFKNNFIKKLTTERLQQNCMFTGYVDSKKIPAYSKYADAMYLSLSDNVIFNNTLPAKLQTYLALSKPIVAVLKGEGEKIILESNSGIVESNNDYLSLSIKIDNLIKLPKKELNQLGING
;
A
#
# COMPACT_ATOMS: atom_id res chain seq x y z
N MET A 1 20.44 11.08 -23.52
CA MET A 1 20.19 12.52 -23.26
C MET A 1 19.41 12.64 -21.96
N ALA A 2 19.81 13.58 -21.11
CA ALA A 2 19.06 13.90 -19.89
C ALA A 2 17.62 14.35 -20.22
N LYS A 3 16.66 13.88 -19.48
CA LYS A 3 15.24 14.23 -19.63
C LYS A 3 14.81 15.19 -18.53
N ARG A 4 13.85 16.06 -18.84
CA ARG A 4 13.15 16.87 -17.86
C ARG A 4 11.83 16.19 -17.51
N ILE A 5 11.68 15.78 -16.25
CA ILE A 5 10.57 14.95 -15.78
C ILE A 5 9.77 15.74 -14.75
N LEU A 6 8.47 15.85 -14.97
CA LEU A 6 7.53 16.43 -14.02
C LEU A 6 6.72 15.29 -13.36
N ILE A 7 6.73 15.24 -12.03
CA ILE A 7 6.07 14.21 -11.27
C ILE A 7 4.98 14.84 -10.40
N TYR A 8 3.76 14.35 -10.51
CA TYR A 8 2.66 14.70 -9.62
C TYR A 8 2.39 13.56 -8.65
N THR A 9 2.36 13.86 -7.35
CA THR A 9 2.04 12.88 -6.31
C THR A 9 1.37 13.54 -5.12
N ASN A 10 0.41 12.83 -4.49
CA ASN A 10 -0.19 13.27 -3.23
C ASN A 10 0.76 13.09 -2.04
N HIS A 11 1.68 12.14 -2.14
CA HIS A 11 2.54 11.70 -1.05
C HIS A 11 3.99 11.69 -1.49
N PHE A 12 4.84 12.33 -0.69
CA PHE A 12 6.28 12.38 -0.91
C PHE A 12 7.00 12.57 0.43
N TYR A 13 8.32 12.40 0.46
CA TYR A 13 9.10 12.59 1.69
C TYR A 13 8.55 13.71 2.59
N PRO A 14 8.47 13.52 3.93
CA PRO A 14 8.93 12.37 4.72
C PRO A 14 7.93 11.20 4.77
N GLU A 15 6.81 11.29 4.05
CA GLU A 15 5.85 10.19 3.90
C GLU A 15 6.48 9.09 3.06
N GLN A 16 6.41 7.83 3.54
CA GLN A 16 7.05 6.69 2.87
C GLN A 16 6.13 6.09 1.83
N PHE A 17 6.40 6.39 0.57
CA PHE A 17 5.70 5.84 -0.60
C PHE A 17 6.71 5.46 -1.67
N LYS A 18 6.41 4.47 -2.49
CA LYS A 18 7.31 3.95 -3.53
C LYS A 18 7.74 4.98 -4.57
N ILE A 19 6.99 6.07 -4.71
CA ILE A 19 7.39 7.19 -5.56
C ILE A 19 8.71 7.85 -5.10
N ASN A 20 9.04 7.77 -3.81
CA ASN A 20 10.31 8.29 -3.29
C ASN A 20 11.49 7.56 -3.95
N ASP A 21 11.44 6.22 -3.97
CA ASP A 21 12.47 5.39 -4.60
C ASP A 21 12.60 5.66 -6.10
N VAL A 22 11.45 5.88 -6.78
CA VAL A 22 11.43 6.22 -8.23
C VAL A 22 12.09 7.55 -8.47
N VAL A 23 11.82 8.57 -7.64
CA VAL A 23 12.43 9.90 -7.77
C VAL A 23 13.93 9.84 -7.54
N ASP A 24 14.37 9.11 -6.51
CA ASP A 24 15.79 8.93 -6.20
C ASP A 24 16.53 8.23 -7.34
N TRP A 25 15.94 7.16 -7.88
CA TRP A 25 16.52 6.43 -9.01
C TRP A 25 16.58 7.27 -10.29
N LEU A 26 15.51 7.99 -10.62
CA LEU A 26 15.48 8.89 -11.77
C LEU A 26 16.50 10.05 -11.62
N GLY A 27 16.66 10.55 -10.40
CA GLY A 27 17.63 11.61 -10.09
C GLY A 27 19.08 11.14 -10.27
N SER A 28 19.39 9.90 -9.83
CA SER A 28 20.72 9.31 -10.01
C SER A 28 21.08 9.10 -11.49
N SER A 29 20.11 9.10 -12.39
CA SER A 29 20.26 8.92 -13.84
C SER A 29 20.48 10.24 -14.62
N ASN A 30 20.92 11.30 -13.96
CA ASN A 30 21.22 12.61 -14.56
C ASN A 30 20.02 13.29 -15.26
N ASN A 31 18.78 13.02 -14.82
CA ASN A 31 17.58 13.71 -15.27
C ASN A 31 17.31 14.95 -14.40
N GLU A 32 16.68 15.97 -14.96
CA GLU A 32 16.14 17.11 -14.20
C GLU A 32 14.72 16.75 -13.74
N ILE A 33 14.49 16.64 -12.46
CA ILE A 33 13.21 16.21 -11.91
C ILE A 33 12.53 17.33 -11.14
N ARG A 34 11.24 17.50 -11.39
CA ARG A 34 10.37 18.34 -10.56
C ARG A 34 9.25 17.49 -9.96
N VAL A 35 9.18 17.46 -8.66
CA VAL A 35 8.10 16.82 -7.90
C VAL A 35 7.14 17.90 -7.43
N VAL A 36 5.88 17.76 -7.80
CA VAL A 36 4.76 18.56 -7.30
C VAL A 36 3.97 17.71 -6.34
N THR A 37 3.99 18.08 -5.07
CA THR A 37 3.35 17.35 -3.98
C THR A 37 2.67 18.30 -3.00
N CYS A 38 1.97 17.78 -2.01
CA CYS A 38 1.39 18.60 -0.97
C CYS A 38 2.25 18.67 0.30
N ILE A 39 1.89 19.56 1.23
CA ILE A 39 2.43 19.54 2.58
C ILE A 39 2.07 18.21 3.24
N PRO A 40 3.08 17.43 3.74
CA PRO A 40 2.84 16.09 4.24
C PRO A 40 1.96 16.10 5.51
N ASN A 41 0.96 15.22 5.52
CA ASN A 41 0.00 15.12 6.63
C ASN A 41 -0.53 13.68 6.85
N TYR A 42 -0.02 12.69 6.13
CA TYR A 42 -0.37 11.27 6.26
C TYR A 42 0.68 10.54 7.13
N PRO A 43 0.32 9.59 8.00
CA PRO A 43 -1.04 9.09 8.27
C PRO A 43 -1.79 9.88 9.36
N SER A 44 -1.12 10.74 10.14
CA SER A 44 -1.63 11.35 11.35
C SER A 44 -2.76 12.38 11.12
N GLY A 45 -2.93 12.86 9.90
CA GLY A 45 -3.87 13.92 9.55
C GLY A 45 -3.42 15.31 9.99
N LYS A 46 -2.22 15.43 10.58
CA LYS A 46 -1.60 16.70 11.03
C LYS A 46 -0.33 16.95 10.22
N PHE A 47 0.02 18.21 10.01
CA PHE A 47 1.28 18.55 9.38
C PHE A 47 2.47 18.06 10.22
N TYR A 48 3.51 17.60 9.56
CA TYR A 48 4.78 17.31 10.19
C TYR A 48 5.44 18.61 10.68
N LYS A 49 6.08 18.59 11.86
CA LYS A 49 6.61 19.78 12.53
C LYS A 49 7.48 20.68 11.63
N ASN A 50 8.29 20.10 10.77
CA ASN A 50 9.23 20.82 9.89
C ASN A 50 8.65 21.12 8.49
N TYR A 51 7.36 20.81 8.25
CA TYR A 51 6.73 20.92 6.95
C TYR A 51 5.35 21.57 7.02
N SER A 52 5.19 22.56 7.92
CA SER A 52 3.90 23.22 8.14
C SER A 52 3.54 24.29 7.12
N LEU A 53 4.48 24.69 6.28
CA LEU A 53 4.31 25.74 5.29
C LEU A 53 4.63 25.24 3.89
N PRO A 54 3.97 25.80 2.84
CA PRO A 54 4.37 25.57 1.46
C PRO A 54 5.83 25.94 1.27
N ASN A 55 6.60 25.08 0.66
CA ASN A 55 8.00 25.33 0.38
C ASN A 55 8.45 24.72 -0.94
N SER A 56 9.57 25.20 -1.44
CA SER A 56 10.31 24.61 -2.55
C SER A 56 11.74 24.42 -2.09
N PHE A 57 12.30 23.27 -2.38
CA PHE A 57 13.73 23.03 -2.17
C PHE A 57 14.32 22.33 -3.37
N ILE A 58 15.61 22.47 -3.52
CA ILE A 58 16.40 21.87 -4.60
C ILE A 58 17.46 20.99 -3.94
N ASP A 59 17.54 19.75 -4.37
CA ASP A 59 18.59 18.82 -4.01
C ASP A 59 19.18 18.26 -5.31
N ASN A 60 20.40 18.68 -5.63
CA ASN A 60 21.06 18.38 -6.92
C ASN A 60 20.16 18.75 -8.11
N ASN A 61 19.65 17.75 -8.82
CA ASN A 61 18.80 17.87 -10.02
C ASN A 61 17.31 17.64 -9.72
N ILE A 62 16.93 17.52 -8.43
CA ILE A 62 15.54 17.31 -7.99
C ILE A 62 15.01 18.61 -7.38
N ILE A 63 13.92 19.11 -7.92
CA ILE A 63 13.18 20.27 -7.40
C ILE A 63 11.87 19.76 -6.80
N VAL A 64 11.65 19.98 -5.51
CA VAL A 64 10.40 19.59 -4.84
C VAL A 64 9.57 20.83 -4.51
N ASN A 65 8.34 20.87 -4.99
CA ASN A 65 7.38 21.92 -4.69
C ASN A 65 6.25 21.35 -3.82
N ARG A 66 6.16 21.80 -2.56
CA ARG A 66 5.08 21.44 -1.64
C ARG A 66 4.01 22.51 -1.65
N LEU A 67 2.84 22.12 -2.12
CA LEU A 67 1.69 23.02 -2.28
C LEU A 67 0.82 23.01 -1.01
N PRO A 68 0.11 24.12 -0.75
CA PRO A 68 -0.78 24.22 0.40
C PRO A 68 -2.00 23.30 0.22
N LEU A 69 -2.48 22.79 1.34
CA LEU A 69 -3.75 22.06 1.44
C LEU A 69 -4.33 22.20 2.85
N ILE A 70 -5.59 21.84 3.01
CA ILE A 70 -6.25 21.68 4.31
C ILE A 70 -5.87 20.29 4.85
N PRO A 71 -5.32 20.15 6.08
CA PRO A 71 -4.91 18.86 6.60
C PRO A 71 -6.11 17.92 6.81
N ARG A 72 -5.87 16.60 6.74
CA ARG A 72 -6.93 15.57 6.86
C ARG A 72 -7.62 15.55 8.24
N GLY A 73 -7.02 16.13 9.26
CA GLY A 73 -7.52 16.10 10.63
C GLY A 73 -7.75 14.68 11.12
N ASN A 74 -8.85 14.42 11.76
CA ASN A 74 -9.21 13.10 12.28
C ASN A 74 -9.71 12.12 11.18
N GLY A 75 -9.59 12.46 9.90
CA GLY A 75 -9.94 11.60 8.78
C GLY A 75 -11.45 11.40 8.56
N GLY A 76 -12.30 12.31 9.08
CA GLY A 76 -13.73 12.32 8.76
C GLY A 76 -13.95 12.65 7.29
N SER A 77 -15.05 12.12 6.69
CA SER A 77 -15.32 12.22 5.24
C SER A 77 -15.30 13.66 4.72
N PHE A 78 -15.82 14.61 5.48
CA PHE A 78 -15.83 16.02 5.11
C PHE A 78 -14.42 16.64 5.08
N MET A 79 -13.59 16.35 6.10
CA MET A 79 -12.22 16.84 6.15
C MET A 79 -11.34 16.21 5.07
N LEU A 80 -11.59 14.93 4.74
CA LEU A 80 -10.93 14.28 3.61
C LEU A 80 -11.29 14.93 2.28
N LEU A 81 -12.56 15.26 2.07
CA LEU A 81 -13.01 15.96 0.87
C LEU A 81 -12.35 17.34 0.75
N LEU A 82 -12.32 18.12 1.83
CA LEU A 82 -11.66 19.44 1.86
C LEU A 82 -10.15 19.31 1.60
N ASN A 83 -9.49 18.32 2.19
CA ASN A 83 -8.08 18.02 1.93
C ASN A 83 -7.83 17.77 0.44
N TYR A 84 -8.62 16.92 -0.17
CA TYR A 84 -8.48 16.54 -1.58
C TYR A 84 -8.75 17.71 -2.53
N LEU A 85 -9.83 18.44 -2.30
CA LEU A 85 -10.20 19.59 -3.14
C LEU A 85 -9.18 20.73 -3.00
N SER A 86 -8.77 21.05 -1.77
CA SER A 86 -7.78 22.13 -1.55
C SER A 86 -6.44 21.85 -2.24
N TYR A 87 -5.94 20.62 -2.16
CA TYR A 87 -4.73 20.23 -2.88
C TYR A 87 -4.95 20.26 -4.40
N PHE A 88 -6.07 19.76 -4.90
CA PHE A 88 -6.39 19.76 -6.30
C PHE A 88 -6.38 21.18 -6.89
N PHE A 89 -7.03 22.14 -6.25
CA PHE A 89 -7.04 23.54 -6.70
C PHE A 89 -5.63 24.17 -6.64
N SER A 90 -4.89 23.93 -5.56
CA SER A 90 -3.50 24.38 -5.47
C SER A 90 -2.63 23.82 -6.60
N CYS A 91 -2.84 22.55 -6.93
CA CYS A 91 -2.12 21.86 -7.99
C CYS A 91 -2.47 22.39 -9.37
N ILE A 92 -3.75 22.69 -9.65
CA ILE A 92 -4.19 23.33 -10.90
C ILE A 92 -3.48 24.68 -11.11
N LEU A 93 -3.54 25.55 -10.10
CA LEU A 93 -2.92 26.89 -10.19
C LEU A 93 -1.39 26.79 -10.45
N PHE A 94 -0.74 25.87 -9.76
CA PHE A 94 0.68 25.63 -9.94
C PHE A 94 0.99 25.01 -11.30
N THR A 95 0.15 24.12 -11.80
CA THR A 95 0.28 23.52 -13.14
C THR A 95 0.15 24.56 -14.25
N LEU A 96 -0.79 25.51 -14.11
CA LEU A 96 -0.91 26.65 -15.04
C LEU A 96 0.37 27.50 -15.02
N TYR A 97 0.89 27.82 -13.83
CA TYR A 97 2.17 28.52 -13.70
C TYR A 97 3.31 27.76 -14.41
N LEU A 98 3.43 26.44 -14.19
CA LEU A 98 4.45 25.62 -14.85
C LEU A 98 4.30 25.63 -16.37
N GLY A 99 3.06 25.54 -16.86
CA GLY A 99 2.77 25.53 -18.30
C GLY A 99 3.15 26.81 -19.02
N ILE A 100 3.01 27.96 -18.36
CA ILE A 100 3.21 29.29 -18.94
C ILE A 100 4.66 29.76 -18.74
N PHE A 101 5.21 29.63 -17.53
CA PHE A 101 6.42 30.33 -17.13
C PHE A 101 7.66 29.44 -16.98
N VAL A 102 7.49 28.13 -17.01
CA VAL A 102 8.61 27.20 -16.80
C VAL A 102 8.95 26.48 -18.11
N LYS A 103 10.25 26.23 -18.31
CA LYS A 103 10.76 25.44 -19.44
C LYS A 103 10.05 24.09 -19.52
N LYS A 104 9.70 23.66 -20.72
CA LYS A 104 8.92 22.44 -21.00
C LYS A 104 9.56 21.18 -20.41
N TYR A 105 8.71 20.29 -19.93
CA TYR A 105 9.09 18.94 -19.52
C TYR A 105 8.85 17.96 -20.67
N ASP A 106 9.74 16.97 -20.79
CA ASP A 106 9.65 15.91 -21.81
C ASP A 106 8.64 14.84 -21.39
N VAL A 107 8.58 14.60 -20.08
CA VAL A 107 7.78 13.52 -19.48
C VAL A 107 7.00 14.06 -18.29
N VAL A 108 5.75 13.64 -18.17
CA VAL A 108 4.92 13.81 -16.97
C VAL A 108 4.57 12.43 -16.43
N LEU A 109 4.91 12.18 -15.18
CA LEU A 109 4.52 10.99 -14.43
C LEU A 109 3.52 11.38 -13.34
N VAL A 110 2.40 10.71 -13.28
CA VAL A 110 1.46 10.83 -12.16
C VAL A 110 1.51 9.57 -11.32
N HIS A 111 1.87 9.70 -10.06
CA HIS A 111 1.76 8.65 -9.07
C HIS A 111 0.37 8.76 -8.43
N HIS A 112 -0.54 7.93 -8.92
CA HIS A 112 -1.92 7.93 -8.47
C HIS A 112 -2.13 6.98 -7.31
N THR A 113 -2.33 7.57 -6.16
CA THR A 113 -3.02 7.01 -5.01
C THR A 113 -4.33 7.79 -4.84
N SER A 114 -5.28 7.30 -4.05
CA SER A 114 -6.52 8.10 -3.82
C SER A 114 -6.22 9.51 -3.29
N PRO A 115 -6.86 10.55 -3.84
CA PRO A 115 -7.95 10.58 -4.82
C PRO A 115 -7.49 10.70 -6.28
N PHE A 116 -8.35 10.30 -7.22
CA PHE A 116 -8.07 10.34 -8.66
C PHE A 116 -7.85 11.75 -9.23
N LEU A 117 -8.26 12.80 -8.52
CA LEU A 117 -8.19 14.19 -8.98
C LEU A 117 -6.79 14.63 -9.43
N ILE A 118 -5.73 14.07 -8.86
CA ILE A 118 -4.36 14.40 -9.25
C ILE A 118 -4.06 14.01 -10.71
N ALA A 119 -4.74 12.99 -11.23
CA ALA A 119 -4.58 12.52 -12.60
C ALA A 119 -5.11 13.50 -13.66
N LEU A 120 -5.85 14.55 -13.26
CA LEU A 120 -6.34 15.60 -14.16
C LEU A 120 -5.27 16.65 -14.50
N ASN A 121 -4.21 16.79 -13.69
CA ASN A 121 -3.21 17.85 -13.89
C ASN A 121 -2.46 17.78 -15.23
N PRO A 122 -2.07 16.61 -15.77
CA PRO A 122 -1.43 16.54 -17.08
C PRO A 122 -2.31 17.06 -18.22
N ILE A 123 -3.65 16.96 -18.11
CA ILE A 123 -4.58 17.49 -19.10
C ILE A 123 -4.41 19.00 -19.21
N ILE A 124 -4.34 19.70 -18.05
CA ILE A 124 -4.11 21.14 -17.97
C ILE A 124 -2.73 21.50 -18.50
N TYR A 125 -1.71 20.74 -18.13
CA TYR A 125 -0.34 20.98 -18.61
C TYR A 125 -0.21 20.80 -20.12
N ARG A 126 -0.98 19.86 -20.71
CA ARG A 126 -1.01 19.60 -22.16
C ARG A 126 -1.59 20.75 -23.01
N ILE A 127 -2.32 21.67 -22.40
CA ILE A 127 -2.80 22.89 -23.08
C ILE A 127 -1.60 23.72 -23.59
N PHE A 128 -0.50 23.75 -22.82
CA PHE A 128 0.69 24.57 -23.11
C PHE A 128 1.83 23.77 -23.73
N ASN A 129 1.88 22.48 -23.47
CA ASN A 129 3.00 21.61 -23.78
C ASN A 129 2.51 20.24 -24.26
N LYS A 130 3.39 19.47 -24.90
CA LYS A 130 3.07 18.12 -25.40
C LYS A 130 4.04 17.07 -24.82
N PRO A 131 4.08 16.88 -23.49
CA PRO A 131 4.93 15.84 -22.89
C PRO A 131 4.38 14.44 -23.18
N LYS A 132 5.22 13.42 -23.01
CA LYS A 132 4.75 12.05 -22.82
C LYS A 132 4.17 11.92 -21.41
N CYS A 133 2.94 11.41 -21.28
CA CYS A 133 2.24 11.32 -20.02
C CYS A 133 2.08 9.85 -19.58
N PHE A 134 2.53 9.55 -18.37
CA PHE A 134 2.42 8.24 -17.74
C PHE A 134 1.60 8.34 -16.47
N LEU A 135 0.69 7.40 -16.28
CA LEU A 135 -0.08 7.26 -15.05
C LEU A 135 0.35 5.97 -14.35
N TRP A 136 0.95 6.07 -13.17
CA TRP A 136 1.16 4.93 -12.28
C TRP A 136 -0.06 4.79 -11.40
N ASP A 137 -0.96 3.90 -11.83
CA ASP A 137 -2.27 3.71 -11.24
C ASP A 137 -2.24 2.58 -10.20
N LEU A 138 -2.22 2.99 -8.93
CA LEU A 138 -2.17 2.08 -7.79
C LEU A 138 -3.55 1.82 -7.17
N ASP A 139 -4.54 2.63 -7.53
CA ASP A 139 -5.84 2.66 -6.84
C ASP A 139 -6.97 2.85 -7.85
N ILE A 140 -7.50 1.75 -8.37
CA ILE A 140 -8.48 1.74 -9.45
C ILE A 140 -9.78 2.45 -9.06
N TRP A 141 -9.99 3.63 -9.62
CA TRP A 141 -11.21 4.42 -9.44
C TRP A 141 -12.20 4.20 -10.58
N PRO A 142 -13.52 4.28 -10.29
CA PRO A 142 -14.15 4.47 -8.97
C PRO A 142 -14.35 3.16 -8.18
N GLU A 143 -13.93 2.02 -8.68
CA GLU A 143 -14.21 0.69 -8.10
C GLU A 143 -13.71 0.55 -6.67
N THR A 144 -12.57 1.15 -6.34
CA THR A 144 -12.06 1.16 -4.96
C THR A 144 -13.04 1.85 -4.00
N LEU A 145 -13.69 2.95 -4.42
CA LEU A 145 -14.69 3.65 -3.60
C LEU A 145 -15.94 2.81 -3.37
N GLU A 146 -16.35 2.05 -4.38
CA GLU A 146 -17.45 1.11 -4.32
C GLU A 146 -17.12 -0.04 -3.38
N ALA A 147 -15.93 -0.64 -3.54
CA ALA A 147 -15.46 -1.78 -2.75
C ALA A 147 -15.38 -1.49 -1.24
N VAL A 148 -15.03 -0.25 -0.85
CA VAL A 148 -14.98 0.18 0.55
C VAL A 148 -16.28 0.87 1.03
N ASN A 149 -17.36 0.82 0.23
CA ASN A 149 -18.68 1.38 0.53
C ASN A 149 -18.69 2.89 0.87
N ILE A 150 -17.77 3.68 0.32
CA ILE A 150 -17.75 5.14 0.50
C ILE A 150 -18.88 5.79 -0.29
N ILE A 151 -19.13 5.32 -1.51
CA ILE A 151 -20.19 5.82 -2.39
C ILE A 151 -21.14 4.66 -2.72
N LYS A 152 -22.41 4.85 -2.41
CA LYS A 152 -23.46 3.84 -2.64
C LYS A 152 -24.32 4.12 -3.89
N SER A 153 -24.25 5.35 -4.42
CA SER A 153 -25.07 5.76 -5.58
C SER A 153 -24.41 5.27 -6.87
N SER A 154 -25.09 4.39 -7.61
CA SER A 154 -24.64 3.90 -8.91
C SER A 154 -24.47 5.04 -9.93
N HIS A 155 -25.34 6.04 -9.92
CA HIS A 155 -25.23 7.20 -10.82
C HIS A 155 -23.95 8.01 -10.60
N ILE A 156 -23.53 8.18 -9.33
CA ILE A 156 -22.28 8.87 -9.00
C ILE A 156 -21.08 8.02 -9.45
N ILE A 157 -21.11 6.73 -9.22
CA ILE A 157 -20.07 5.79 -9.67
C ILE A 157 -19.93 5.83 -11.19
N ASP A 158 -21.04 5.81 -11.93
CA ASP A 158 -21.01 5.87 -13.39
C ASP A 158 -20.49 7.21 -13.93
N LEU A 159 -20.84 8.32 -13.27
CA LEU A 159 -20.26 9.63 -13.60
C LEU A 159 -18.73 9.63 -13.36
N LEU A 160 -18.26 9.16 -12.21
CA LEU A 160 -16.84 9.06 -11.90
C LEU A 160 -16.12 8.16 -12.89
N ARG A 161 -16.73 7.04 -13.28
CA ARG A 161 -16.17 6.12 -14.30
C ARG A 161 -15.99 6.82 -15.66
N LYS A 162 -16.95 7.63 -16.08
CA LYS A 162 -16.81 8.44 -17.30
C LYS A 162 -15.66 9.46 -17.20
N ILE A 163 -15.50 10.11 -16.05
CA ILE A 163 -14.39 11.04 -15.80
C ILE A 163 -13.06 10.30 -15.86
N VAL A 164 -12.95 9.12 -15.26
CA VAL A 164 -11.75 8.30 -15.29
C VAL A 164 -11.40 7.89 -16.72
N ILE A 165 -12.37 7.37 -17.50
CA ILE A 165 -12.18 6.99 -18.91
C ILE A 165 -11.70 8.19 -19.75
N PHE A 166 -12.35 9.33 -19.58
CA PHE A 166 -11.95 10.57 -20.25
C PHE A 166 -10.52 10.96 -19.88
N THR A 167 -10.16 10.89 -18.58
CA THR A 167 -8.83 11.23 -18.10
C THR A 167 -7.77 10.29 -18.66
N TYR A 168 -8.04 8.98 -18.69
CA TYR A 168 -7.11 7.98 -19.25
C TYR A 168 -6.75 8.28 -20.71
N SER A 169 -7.68 8.83 -21.52
CA SER A 169 -7.41 9.15 -22.93
C SER A 169 -6.29 10.15 -23.15
N PHE A 170 -5.89 10.90 -22.11
CA PHE A 170 -4.78 11.85 -22.16
C PHE A 170 -3.42 11.26 -21.79
N TYR A 171 -3.37 9.98 -21.42
CA TYR A 171 -2.13 9.30 -21.08
C TYR A 171 -1.61 8.49 -22.26
N ASP A 172 -0.29 8.51 -22.46
CA ASP A 172 0.36 7.69 -23.46
C ASP A 172 0.50 6.25 -22.98
N LYS A 173 0.64 6.04 -21.64
CA LYS A 173 0.78 4.72 -21.02
C LYS A 173 0.23 4.74 -19.60
N ILE A 174 -0.37 3.62 -19.18
CA ILE A 174 -0.75 3.37 -17.79
C ILE A 174 0.14 2.25 -17.22
N LEU A 175 0.74 2.51 -16.06
CA LEU A 175 1.54 1.57 -15.29
C LEU A 175 0.67 0.99 -14.18
N ILE A 176 0.62 -0.34 -14.07
CA ILE A 176 -0.22 -1.04 -13.09
C ILE A 176 0.62 -1.88 -12.15
N SER A 177 0.27 -1.88 -10.86
CA SER A 177 1.00 -2.63 -9.83
C SER A 177 0.60 -4.11 -9.74
N SER A 178 -0.47 -4.53 -10.43
CA SER A 178 -0.95 -5.90 -10.43
C SER A 178 -1.48 -6.29 -11.80
N ILE A 179 -1.15 -7.50 -12.28
CA ILE A 179 -1.61 -8.01 -13.58
C ILE A 179 -3.13 -8.19 -13.60
N GLY A 180 -3.73 -8.54 -12.46
CA GLY A 180 -5.19 -8.69 -12.34
C GLY A 180 -5.96 -7.41 -12.67
N LEU A 181 -5.35 -6.24 -12.51
CA LEU A 181 -5.95 -4.95 -12.87
C LEU A 181 -5.97 -4.68 -14.38
N LYS A 182 -5.16 -5.43 -15.14
CA LYS A 182 -5.01 -5.18 -16.59
C LYS A 182 -6.33 -5.27 -17.34
N SER A 183 -7.15 -6.27 -17.08
CA SER A 183 -8.44 -6.46 -17.73
C SER A 183 -9.43 -5.34 -17.43
N VAL A 184 -9.44 -4.84 -16.19
CA VAL A 184 -10.31 -3.74 -15.75
C VAL A 184 -9.94 -2.45 -16.48
N ILE A 185 -8.65 -2.17 -16.62
CA ILE A 185 -8.17 -0.96 -17.29
C ILE A 185 -8.28 -1.09 -18.81
N GLN A 186 -8.00 -2.24 -19.39
CA GLN A 186 -8.14 -2.48 -20.85
C GLN A 186 -9.55 -2.25 -21.37
N ALA A 187 -10.57 -2.51 -20.55
CA ALA A 187 -11.95 -2.19 -20.89
C ALA A 187 -12.20 -0.67 -21.08
N ARG A 188 -11.30 0.18 -20.59
CA ARG A 188 -11.43 1.64 -20.55
C ARG A 188 -10.34 2.39 -21.32
N PHE A 189 -9.22 1.74 -21.54
CA PHE A 189 -8.02 2.36 -22.11
C PHE A 189 -7.45 1.45 -23.20
N LYS A 190 -7.31 2.01 -24.41
CA LYS A 190 -6.88 1.25 -25.60
C LYS A 190 -5.38 1.30 -25.85
N ASN A 191 -4.67 2.23 -25.19
CA ASN A 191 -3.24 2.38 -25.36
C ASN A 191 -2.47 1.37 -24.48
N ASP A 192 -1.17 1.55 -24.41
CA ASP A 192 -0.25 0.63 -23.78
C ASP A 192 -0.40 0.61 -22.24
N ILE A 193 -0.59 -0.59 -21.68
CA ILE A 193 -0.65 -0.87 -20.24
C ILE A 193 0.56 -1.73 -19.91
N GLU A 194 1.39 -1.26 -18.99
CA GLU A 194 2.59 -1.95 -18.57
C GLU A 194 2.53 -2.35 -17.09
N TYR A 195 2.99 -3.56 -16.82
CA TYR A 195 3.13 -4.05 -15.46
C TYR A 195 4.35 -3.40 -14.80
N PHE A 196 4.10 -2.64 -13.76
CA PHE A 196 5.09 -1.96 -12.95
C PHE A 196 4.78 -2.21 -11.47
N PRO A 197 5.16 -3.37 -10.94
CA PRO A 197 4.83 -3.79 -9.59
C PRO A 197 5.50 -2.93 -8.53
N ASN A 198 4.89 -2.87 -7.35
CA ASN A 198 5.59 -2.40 -6.16
C ASN A 198 6.69 -3.42 -5.79
N TRP A 199 7.71 -2.96 -5.10
CA TRP A 199 8.83 -3.75 -4.55
C TRP A 199 8.84 -3.67 -3.03
N ALA A 200 9.63 -4.52 -2.40
CA ALA A 200 9.86 -4.47 -0.96
C ALA A 200 10.64 -3.19 -0.56
N ASP A 201 10.53 -2.78 0.69
CA ASP A 201 11.29 -1.62 1.18
C ASP A 201 12.79 -1.99 1.32
N LYS A 202 13.68 -1.06 0.96
CA LYS A 202 15.14 -1.27 1.03
C LYS A 202 15.62 -1.60 2.45
N GLU A 203 14.96 -1.05 3.44
CA GLU A 203 15.26 -1.29 4.85
C GLU A 203 15.13 -2.76 5.28
N ILE A 204 14.47 -3.60 4.46
CA ILE A 204 14.38 -5.04 4.72
C ILE A 204 15.74 -5.72 4.53
N GLU A 205 16.56 -5.23 3.61
CA GLU A 205 17.91 -5.75 3.33
C GLU A 205 18.94 -5.26 4.38
N GLU A 206 18.69 -4.09 4.98
CA GLU A 206 19.59 -3.44 5.95
C GLU A 206 19.29 -3.86 7.40
N ILE A 207 19.12 -5.15 7.67
CA ILE A 207 18.87 -5.63 9.04
C ILE A 207 20.11 -5.34 9.90
N SER A 208 20.10 -4.24 10.64
CA SER A 208 21.11 -4.02 11.68
C SER A 208 20.95 -5.09 12.78
N GLU A 209 22.00 -5.83 13.07
CA GLU A 209 22.02 -6.84 14.15
C GLU A 209 21.73 -6.26 15.53
N ASP A 210 21.88 -4.94 15.70
CA ASP A 210 21.86 -4.24 16.99
C ASP A 210 20.47 -3.90 17.54
N SER A 211 19.37 -4.13 16.82
CA SER A 211 18.04 -3.87 17.39
C SER A 211 17.57 -5.05 18.25
N LYS A 212 18.06 -5.12 19.48
CA LYS A 212 17.51 -6.02 20.51
C LYS A 212 16.08 -5.57 20.82
N ILE A 213 15.11 -6.28 20.26
CA ILE A 213 13.71 -6.14 20.63
C ILE A 213 13.44 -7.27 21.62
N ASP A 214 12.99 -6.92 22.81
CA ASP A 214 12.57 -7.92 23.79
C ASP A 214 11.05 -8.08 23.70
N LEU A 215 10.63 -9.15 23.04
CA LEU A 215 9.24 -9.57 23.00
C LEU A 215 9.06 -10.73 23.97
N ASN A 216 8.18 -10.58 24.92
CA ASN A 216 7.82 -11.65 25.86
C ASN A 216 6.96 -12.71 25.13
N ILE A 217 7.57 -13.47 24.22
CA ILE A 217 6.93 -14.51 23.41
C ILE A 217 7.23 -15.89 24.05
N PRO A 218 6.23 -16.76 24.22
CA PRO A 218 6.45 -18.14 24.67
C PRO A 218 7.39 -18.89 23.70
N LYS A 219 8.45 -19.51 24.21
CA LYS A 219 9.50 -20.16 23.41
C LYS A 219 9.09 -21.50 22.79
N ASP A 220 8.02 -22.09 23.30
CA ASP A 220 7.49 -23.41 22.95
C ASP A 220 6.34 -23.38 21.96
N ARG A 221 6.03 -22.20 21.41
CA ARG A 221 4.90 -22.00 20.49
C ARG A 221 5.36 -21.58 19.10
N PHE A 222 4.62 -22.04 18.10
CA PHE A 222 4.76 -21.56 16.73
C PHE A 222 4.22 -20.12 16.60
N VAL A 223 5.05 -19.20 16.20
CA VAL A 223 4.72 -17.77 16.16
C VAL A 223 4.26 -17.36 14.79
N ILE A 224 2.99 -16.92 14.69
CA ILE A 224 2.44 -16.32 13.49
C ILE A 224 2.31 -14.82 13.69
N MET A 225 2.96 -14.02 12.84
CA MET A 225 3.02 -12.57 12.98
C MET A 225 2.27 -11.85 11.86
N TYR A 226 1.46 -10.88 12.26
CA TYR A 226 0.84 -9.90 11.37
C TYR A 226 1.52 -8.55 11.54
N THR A 227 1.80 -7.84 10.42
CA THR A 227 2.35 -6.48 10.50
C THR A 227 1.50 -5.48 9.70
N GLY A 228 1.37 -4.26 10.22
CA GLY A 228 0.75 -3.12 9.53
C GLY A 228 -0.61 -2.69 10.06
N ASN A 229 -1.43 -2.09 9.19
CA ASN A 229 -2.72 -1.50 9.57
C ASN A 229 -3.76 -2.56 9.94
N ILE A 230 -4.27 -2.51 11.17
CA ILE A 230 -5.37 -3.36 11.67
C ILE A 230 -6.69 -2.71 11.25
N GLY A 231 -7.07 -2.97 9.99
CA GLY A 231 -8.26 -2.42 9.34
C GLY A 231 -9.37 -3.45 9.12
N GLN A 232 -10.57 -2.99 8.81
CA GLN A 232 -11.73 -3.84 8.60
C GLN A 232 -11.59 -4.78 7.38
N SER A 233 -10.82 -4.36 6.36
CA SER A 233 -10.57 -5.16 5.15
C SER A 233 -9.66 -6.36 5.36
N GLN A 234 -9.14 -6.58 6.57
CA GLN A 234 -8.16 -7.64 6.86
C GLN A 234 -8.80 -8.95 7.34
N ASN A 235 -10.13 -9.11 7.23
CA ASN A 235 -10.84 -10.35 7.55
C ASN A 235 -10.49 -10.96 8.92
N PHE A 236 -10.42 -10.12 9.96
CA PHE A 236 -10.07 -10.58 11.32
C PHE A 236 -11.13 -11.47 11.97
N ASP A 237 -12.37 -11.51 11.47
CA ASP A 237 -13.41 -12.40 12.01
C ASP A 237 -13.05 -13.87 11.73
N LEU A 238 -12.59 -14.19 10.54
CA LEU A 238 -12.06 -15.53 10.23
C LEU A 238 -10.83 -15.86 11.09
N LEU A 239 -9.95 -14.88 11.31
CA LEU A 239 -8.78 -15.09 12.16
C LEU A 239 -9.15 -15.40 13.61
N ILE A 240 -10.20 -14.78 14.17
CA ILE A 240 -10.68 -15.08 15.53
C ILE A 240 -11.08 -16.55 15.63
N GLU A 241 -11.84 -17.08 14.67
CA GLU A 241 -12.23 -18.50 14.66
C GLU A 241 -11.00 -19.42 14.51
N THR A 242 -10.02 -19.02 13.73
CA THR A 242 -8.74 -19.73 13.61
C THR A 242 -7.97 -19.74 14.93
N ILE A 243 -7.85 -18.60 15.62
CA ILE A 243 -7.21 -18.51 16.94
C ILE A 243 -7.95 -19.38 17.96
N LYS A 244 -9.28 -19.41 17.91
CA LYS A 244 -10.13 -20.22 18.77
C LYS A 244 -9.88 -21.72 18.59
N TYR A 245 -9.67 -22.17 17.33
CA TYR A 245 -9.30 -23.55 17.02
C TYR A 245 -8.02 -23.97 17.74
N PHE A 246 -7.00 -23.11 17.80
CA PHE A 246 -5.72 -23.38 18.44
C PHE A 246 -5.70 -23.15 19.96
N ASN A 247 -6.76 -22.57 20.54
CA ASN A 247 -6.79 -22.25 21.97
C ASN A 247 -6.61 -23.47 22.91
N PRO A 248 -7.19 -24.65 22.64
CA PRO A 248 -7.00 -25.81 23.50
C PRO A 248 -5.57 -26.33 23.52
N THR A 249 -4.91 -26.37 22.37
CA THR A 249 -3.54 -26.93 22.22
C THR A 249 -2.48 -25.96 22.65
N LYS A 250 -2.76 -24.63 22.56
CA LYS A 250 -1.83 -23.51 22.84
C LYS A 250 -0.49 -23.61 22.10
N ASN A 251 -0.45 -24.32 20.97
CA ASN A 251 0.76 -24.52 20.18
C ASN A 251 1.06 -23.36 19.23
N VAL A 252 0.12 -22.42 19.04
CA VAL A 252 0.27 -21.20 18.22
C VAL A 252 0.20 -19.95 19.08
N PHE A 253 1.07 -18.99 18.79
CA PHE A 253 1.05 -17.66 19.38
C PHE A 253 0.99 -16.60 18.30
N TRP A 254 0.08 -15.63 18.46
CA TRP A 254 -0.19 -14.61 17.45
C TRP A 254 0.39 -13.27 17.87
N VAL A 255 1.19 -12.66 17.01
CA VAL A 255 1.79 -11.36 17.27
C VAL A 255 1.29 -10.35 16.27
N PHE A 256 0.69 -9.25 16.75
CA PHE A 256 0.16 -8.17 15.93
C PHE A 256 1.01 -6.92 16.09
N VAL A 257 1.84 -6.64 15.08
CA VAL A 257 2.73 -5.48 15.02
C VAL A 257 2.06 -4.41 14.17
N GLY A 258 1.47 -3.41 14.82
CA GLY A 258 0.77 -2.35 14.12
C GLY A 258 -0.37 -1.74 14.90
N ASP A 259 -1.09 -0.84 14.23
CA ASP A 259 -2.27 -0.17 14.79
C ASP A 259 -3.33 0.01 13.70
N GLY A 260 -4.52 0.48 14.06
CA GLY A 260 -5.58 0.73 13.11
C GLY A 260 -6.96 0.89 13.74
N ARG A 261 -7.90 1.37 12.95
CA ARG A 261 -9.26 1.69 13.43
C ARG A 261 -10.02 0.48 13.98
N PHE A 262 -9.71 -0.71 13.51
CA PHE A 262 -10.38 -1.95 13.92
C PHE A 262 -9.73 -2.60 15.14
N LYS A 263 -8.56 -2.20 15.57
CA LYS A 263 -7.77 -2.82 16.64
C LYS A 263 -8.57 -2.98 17.95
N ASN A 264 -9.21 -1.92 18.43
CA ASN A 264 -9.96 -1.98 19.69
C ASN A 264 -11.14 -2.95 19.60
N ASN A 265 -11.81 -3.00 18.45
CA ASN A 265 -12.89 -3.97 18.21
C ASN A 265 -12.35 -5.41 18.19
N PHE A 266 -11.22 -5.61 17.51
CA PHE A 266 -10.54 -6.91 17.44
C PHE A 266 -10.13 -7.41 18.84
N ILE A 267 -9.48 -6.56 19.64
CA ILE A 267 -9.11 -6.88 21.02
C ILE A 267 -10.36 -7.21 21.85
N LYS A 268 -11.43 -6.42 21.72
CA LYS A 268 -12.70 -6.68 22.44
C LYS A 268 -13.27 -8.06 22.09
N LYS A 269 -13.29 -8.45 20.82
CA LYS A 269 -13.75 -9.77 20.38
C LYS A 269 -12.89 -10.90 20.97
N LEU A 270 -11.54 -10.76 20.91
CA LEU A 270 -10.62 -11.73 21.53
C LEU A 270 -10.84 -11.85 23.04
N THR A 271 -11.14 -10.74 23.71
CA THR A 271 -11.45 -10.72 25.16
C THR A 271 -12.74 -11.48 25.46
N THR A 272 -13.79 -11.22 24.69
CA THR A 272 -15.08 -11.89 24.83
C THR A 272 -14.95 -13.42 24.66
N GLU A 273 -14.13 -13.87 23.72
CA GLU A 273 -13.83 -15.28 23.44
C GLU A 273 -12.73 -15.87 24.35
N ARG A 274 -12.18 -15.10 25.30
CA ARG A 274 -11.07 -15.50 26.20
C ARG A 274 -9.83 -16.01 25.46
N LEU A 275 -9.43 -15.32 24.40
CA LEU A 275 -8.32 -15.71 23.52
C LEU A 275 -7.06 -14.83 23.69
N GLN A 276 -7.11 -13.79 24.55
CA GLN A 276 -6.01 -12.81 24.68
C GLN A 276 -4.67 -13.44 25.06
N GLN A 277 -4.67 -14.55 25.84
CA GLN A 277 -3.46 -15.24 26.27
C GLN A 277 -2.67 -15.88 25.13
N ASN A 278 -3.28 -15.97 23.94
CA ASN A 278 -2.64 -16.49 22.73
C ASN A 278 -2.18 -15.37 21.80
N CYS A 279 -2.33 -14.10 22.21
CA CYS A 279 -2.12 -12.95 21.34
C CYS A 279 -1.26 -11.88 22.04
N MET A 280 -0.42 -11.22 21.26
CA MET A 280 0.33 -10.02 21.65
C MET A 280 0.08 -8.89 20.67
N PHE A 281 -0.05 -7.67 21.18
CA PHE A 281 -0.20 -6.45 20.39
C PHE A 281 0.91 -5.47 20.76
N THR A 282 1.76 -5.10 19.81
CA THR A 282 2.85 -4.15 20.07
C THR A 282 2.43 -2.69 19.92
N GLY A 283 1.32 -2.42 19.23
CA GLY A 283 0.97 -1.07 18.78
C GLY A 283 1.73 -0.68 17.52
N TYR A 284 1.68 0.60 17.19
CA TYR A 284 2.39 1.15 16.02
C TYR A 284 3.91 0.95 16.16
N VAL A 285 4.50 0.45 15.10
CA VAL A 285 5.95 0.28 14.95
C VAL A 285 6.37 0.87 13.61
N ASP A 286 7.49 1.57 13.59
CA ASP A 286 8.08 2.08 12.35
C ASP A 286 8.44 0.92 11.42
N SER A 287 8.16 1.08 10.10
CA SER A 287 8.40 0.05 9.09
C SER A 287 9.85 -0.44 9.08
N LYS A 288 10.82 0.44 9.35
CA LYS A 288 12.25 0.11 9.47
C LYS A 288 12.58 -0.91 10.55
N LYS A 289 11.70 -1.08 11.55
CA LYS A 289 11.85 -2.06 12.62
C LYS A 289 11.20 -3.41 12.33
N ILE A 290 10.36 -3.50 11.30
CA ILE A 290 9.64 -4.74 10.96
C ILE A 290 10.60 -5.92 10.74
N PRO A 291 11.75 -5.77 10.06
CA PRO A 291 12.71 -6.87 9.92
C PRO A 291 13.20 -7.43 11.25
N ALA A 292 13.40 -6.58 12.26
CA ALA A 292 13.83 -7.04 13.59
C ALA A 292 12.71 -7.79 14.33
N TYR A 293 11.45 -7.35 14.18
CA TYR A 293 10.29 -8.09 14.73
C TYR A 293 10.11 -9.43 14.03
N SER A 294 10.23 -9.51 12.71
CA SER A 294 10.03 -10.73 11.93
C SER A 294 10.98 -11.86 12.32
N LYS A 295 12.13 -11.58 12.97
CA LYS A 295 13.04 -12.60 13.51
C LYS A 295 12.34 -13.53 14.51
N TYR A 296 11.32 -13.03 15.21
CA TYR A 296 10.53 -13.80 16.19
C TYR A 296 9.39 -14.59 15.55
N ALA A 297 9.12 -14.42 14.27
CA ALA A 297 8.05 -15.12 13.57
C ALA A 297 8.56 -16.41 12.93
N ASP A 298 7.78 -17.49 13.05
CA ASP A 298 7.92 -18.70 12.25
C ASP A 298 7.20 -18.57 10.91
N ALA A 299 6.09 -17.80 10.87
CA ALA A 299 5.36 -17.48 9.67
C ALA A 299 4.71 -16.07 9.75
N MET A 300 4.43 -15.47 8.58
CA MET A 300 3.74 -14.18 8.48
C MET A 300 2.30 -14.37 8.05
N TYR A 301 1.36 -13.68 8.72
CA TYR A 301 -0.07 -13.76 8.39
C TYR A 301 -0.49 -12.60 7.49
N LEU A 302 -1.16 -12.93 6.39
CA LEU A 302 -1.70 -11.98 5.42
C LEU A 302 -3.15 -12.32 5.10
N SER A 303 -4.07 -11.39 5.27
CA SER A 303 -5.46 -11.59 4.86
C SER A 303 -6.08 -10.34 4.28
N LEU A 304 -7.01 -10.54 3.36
CA LEU A 304 -7.92 -9.52 2.83
C LEU A 304 -9.33 -10.11 2.72
N SER A 305 -10.32 -9.26 2.88
CA SER A 305 -11.72 -9.61 2.62
C SER A 305 -11.90 -9.96 1.15
N ASP A 306 -12.73 -10.97 0.87
CA ASP A 306 -13.06 -11.39 -0.49
C ASP A 306 -13.83 -10.29 -1.20
N ASN A 307 -13.17 -9.63 -2.14
CA ASN A 307 -13.73 -8.55 -2.96
C ASN A 307 -13.03 -8.53 -4.30
N VAL A 308 -13.77 -8.28 -5.38
CA VAL A 308 -13.25 -8.28 -6.76
C VAL A 308 -12.02 -7.39 -6.92
N ILE A 309 -12.00 -6.21 -6.27
CA ILE A 309 -10.85 -5.30 -6.35
C ILE A 309 -9.65 -5.88 -5.60
N PHE A 310 -9.85 -6.35 -4.38
CA PHE A 310 -8.77 -6.93 -3.59
C PHE A 310 -8.20 -8.20 -4.21
N ASN A 311 -9.03 -8.99 -4.89
CA ASN A 311 -8.60 -10.20 -5.60
C ASN A 311 -7.72 -9.87 -6.84
N ASN A 312 -7.89 -8.69 -7.42
CA ASN A 312 -7.10 -8.23 -8.56
C ASN A 312 -5.90 -7.35 -8.18
N THR A 313 -5.72 -7.02 -6.90
CA THR A 313 -4.61 -6.20 -6.41
C THR A 313 -3.59 -7.01 -5.62
N LEU A 314 -2.34 -6.56 -5.62
CA LEU A 314 -1.29 -7.13 -4.77
C LEU A 314 -1.23 -6.35 -3.46
N PRO A 315 -1.49 -7.00 -2.30
CA PRO A 315 -1.31 -6.34 -1.01
C PRO A 315 0.16 -5.93 -0.80
N ALA A 316 0.42 -4.67 -0.44
CA ALA A 316 1.79 -4.19 -0.21
C ALA A 316 2.57 -5.03 0.84
N LYS A 317 1.87 -5.67 1.78
CA LYS A 317 2.48 -6.58 2.76
C LYS A 317 3.05 -7.84 2.13
N LEU A 318 2.51 -8.30 0.99
CA LEU A 318 2.98 -9.51 0.33
C LEU A 318 4.44 -9.36 -0.08
N GLN A 319 4.81 -8.25 -0.75
CA GLN A 319 6.19 -8.00 -1.14
C GLN A 319 7.12 -7.94 0.07
N THR A 320 6.67 -7.27 1.15
CA THR A 320 7.42 -7.20 2.40
C THR A 320 7.66 -8.60 3.00
N TYR A 321 6.63 -9.44 3.05
CA TYR A 321 6.73 -10.77 3.66
C TYR A 321 7.59 -11.73 2.84
N LEU A 322 7.50 -11.67 1.51
CA LEU A 322 8.39 -12.41 0.60
C LEU A 322 9.86 -12.01 0.83
N ALA A 323 10.15 -10.70 0.88
CA ALA A 323 11.51 -10.20 1.11
C ALA A 323 12.05 -10.51 2.52
N LEU A 324 11.20 -10.66 3.52
CA LEU A 324 11.59 -11.11 4.86
C LEU A 324 11.98 -12.59 4.91
N SER A 325 11.81 -13.33 3.82
CA SER A 325 12.11 -14.76 3.71
C SER A 325 11.43 -15.59 4.82
N LYS A 326 10.16 -15.27 5.11
CA LYS A 326 9.34 -16.00 6.07
C LYS A 326 8.18 -16.71 5.35
N PRO A 327 7.83 -17.94 5.77
CA PRO A 327 6.65 -18.61 5.26
C PRO A 327 5.40 -17.73 5.42
N ILE A 328 4.52 -17.75 4.43
CA ILE A 328 3.31 -16.94 4.44
C ILE A 328 2.11 -17.83 4.73
N VAL A 329 1.29 -17.42 5.70
CA VAL A 329 -0.04 -17.96 5.98
C VAL A 329 -1.05 -16.93 5.48
N ALA A 330 -1.73 -17.23 4.37
CA ALA A 330 -2.56 -16.26 3.70
C ALA A 330 -4.05 -16.66 3.64
N VAL A 331 -4.92 -15.65 3.76
CA VAL A 331 -6.34 -15.73 3.41
C VAL A 331 -6.58 -14.73 2.28
N LEU A 332 -6.46 -15.22 1.05
CA LEU A 332 -6.47 -14.40 -0.17
C LEU A 332 -7.08 -15.16 -1.33
N LYS A 333 -7.62 -14.41 -2.30
CA LYS A 333 -7.96 -14.89 -3.65
C LYS A 333 -7.18 -14.12 -4.72
N GLY A 334 -7.08 -14.72 -5.90
CA GLY A 334 -6.61 -14.07 -7.10
C GLY A 334 -5.09 -13.85 -7.16
N GLU A 335 -4.64 -12.63 -7.47
CA GLU A 335 -3.22 -12.37 -7.76
C GLU A 335 -2.28 -12.67 -6.59
N GLY A 336 -2.66 -12.32 -5.37
CA GLY A 336 -1.82 -12.62 -4.20
C GLY A 336 -1.74 -14.11 -3.90
N GLU A 337 -2.84 -14.84 -4.03
CA GLU A 337 -2.88 -16.31 -3.93
C GLU A 337 -1.94 -16.95 -4.96
N LYS A 338 -2.05 -16.54 -6.23
CA LYS A 338 -1.24 -17.05 -7.33
C LYS A 338 0.26 -16.91 -7.06
N ILE A 339 0.70 -15.73 -6.61
CA ILE A 339 2.11 -15.50 -6.31
C ILE A 339 2.63 -16.43 -5.20
N ILE A 340 1.88 -16.58 -4.10
CA ILE A 340 2.29 -17.45 -2.99
C ILE A 340 2.39 -18.91 -3.43
N LEU A 341 1.42 -19.39 -4.23
CA LEU A 341 1.40 -20.76 -4.72
C LEU A 341 2.49 -21.01 -5.77
N GLU A 342 2.68 -20.13 -6.74
CA GLU A 342 3.70 -20.24 -7.79
C GLU A 342 5.12 -20.17 -7.23
N SER A 343 5.36 -19.29 -6.25
CA SER A 343 6.65 -19.20 -5.56
C SER A 343 6.86 -20.32 -4.54
N ASN A 344 5.84 -21.08 -4.19
CA ASN A 344 5.88 -22.04 -3.08
C ASN A 344 6.41 -21.40 -1.79
N SER A 345 5.90 -20.21 -1.45
CA SER A 345 6.37 -19.42 -0.30
C SER A 345 5.49 -19.54 0.94
N GLY A 346 4.46 -20.39 0.90
CA GLY A 346 3.56 -20.55 2.04
C GLY A 346 2.28 -21.31 1.72
N ILE A 347 1.27 -21.08 2.55
CA ILE A 347 -0.06 -21.71 2.43
C ILE A 347 -1.13 -20.64 2.20
N VAL A 348 -2.13 -20.97 1.40
CA VAL A 348 -3.24 -20.05 1.09
C VAL A 348 -4.58 -20.72 1.37
N GLU A 349 -5.50 -19.97 1.98
CA GLU A 349 -6.91 -20.29 2.09
C GLU A 349 -7.72 -19.27 1.27
N SER A 350 -8.40 -19.75 0.25
CA SER A 350 -9.14 -18.88 -0.69
C SER A 350 -10.65 -18.87 -0.47
N ASN A 351 -11.19 -19.81 0.31
CA ASN A 351 -12.65 -19.95 0.48
C ASN A 351 -13.20 -19.35 1.78
N ASN A 352 -12.40 -18.58 2.51
CA ASN A 352 -12.76 -18.04 3.83
C ASN A 352 -13.20 -19.13 4.84
N ASP A 353 -12.58 -20.29 4.77
CA ASP A 353 -12.85 -21.41 5.68
C ASP A 353 -11.78 -21.49 6.77
N TYR A 354 -12.15 -21.16 8.00
CA TYR A 354 -11.23 -21.19 9.14
C TYR A 354 -10.77 -22.59 9.51
N LEU A 355 -11.59 -23.63 9.27
CA LEU A 355 -11.19 -25.03 9.53
C LEU A 355 -10.14 -25.48 8.53
N SER A 356 -10.35 -25.20 7.25
CA SER A 356 -9.36 -25.47 6.20
C SER A 356 -8.06 -24.75 6.48
N LEU A 357 -8.11 -23.45 6.83
CA LEU A 357 -6.93 -22.67 7.22
C LEU A 357 -6.21 -23.30 8.42
N SER A 358 -6.97 -23.70 9.46
CA SER A 358 -6.40 -24.28 10.67
C SER A 358 -5.69 -25.61 10.37
N ILE A 359 -6.28 -26.46 9.53
CA ILE A 359 -5.64 -27.73 9.11
C ILE A 359 -4.33 -27.44 8.31
N LYS A 360 -4.34 -26.45 7.42
CA LYS A 360 -3.15 -26.03 6.68
C LYS A 360 -2.05 -25.52 7.63
N ILE A 361 -2.41 -24.75 8.66
CA ILE A 361 -1.48 -24.28 9.69
C ILE A 361 -0.94 -25.47 10.51
N ASP A 362 -1.79 -26.40 10.94
CA ASP A 362 -1.34 -27.61 11.64
C ASP A 362 -0.33 -28.43 10.84
N ASN A 363 -0.53 -28.54 9.53
CA ASN A 363 0.43 -29.20 8.64
C ASN A 363 1.74 -28.39 8.51
N LEU A 364 1.66 -27.06 8.44
CA LEU A 364 2.82 -26.18 8.38
C LEU A 364 3.70 -26.30 9.64
N ILE A 365 3.07 -26.37 10.82
CA ILE A 365 3.76 -26.51 12.11
C ILE A 365 4.53 -27.83 12.20
N LYS A 366 4.02 -28.88 11.57
CA LYS A 366 4.65 -30.23 11.56
C LYS A 366 5.82 -30.36 10.59
N LEU A 367 6.05 -29.39 9.72
CA LEU A 367 7.16 -29.43 8.78
C LEU A 367 8.51 -29.40 9.52
N PRO A 368 9.51 -30.15 9.05
CA PRO A 368 10.88 -29.99 9.50
C PRO A 368 11.33 -28.54 9.32
N LYS A 369 12.11 -28.00 10.26
CA LYS A 369 12.59 -26.63 10.23
C LYS A 369 13.26 -26.24 8.90
N LYS A 370 13.95 -27.18 8.26
CA LYS A 370 14.57 -26.97 6.94
C LYS A 370 13.54 -26.70 5.86
N GLU A 371 12.44 -27.45 5.82
CA GLU A 371 11.37 -27.27 4.84
C GLU A 371 10.60 -25.98 5.09
N LEU A 372 10.30 -25.69 6.36
CA LEU A 372 9.67 -24.43 6.75
C LEU A 372 10.51 -23.23 6.31
N ASN A 373 11.83 -23.25 6.57
CA ASN A 373 12.72 -22.19 6.13
C ASN A 373 12.79 -22.09 4.59
N GLN A 374 12.72 -23.23 3.88
CA GLN A 374 12.73 -23.23 2.42
C GLN A 374 11.52 -22.50 1.83
N LEU A 375 10.32 -22.64 2.44
CA LEU A 375 9.15 -21.84 2.03
C LEU A 375 9.42 -20.33 2.11
N GLY A 376 10.08 -19.88 3.17
CA GLY A 376 10.48 -18.49 3.31
C GLY A 376 11.50 -18.04 2.27
N ILE A 377 12.51 -18.85 1.98
CA ILE A 377 13.56 -18.57 1.00
C ILE A 377 12.99 -18.51 -0.43
N ASN A 378 11.98 -19.31 -0.71
CA ASN A 378 11.31 -19.31 -2.02
C ASN A 378 10.57 -17.99 -2.33
N GLY A 379 10.17 -17.25 -1.31
CA GLY A 379 9.58 -15.92 -1.45
C GLY A 379 10.60 -14.87 -1.82
#